data_c20385d756de55c3f2453638d9d7602a
#
_entry.id   c20385d756de55c3f2453638d9d7602a
#
_cell.length_a   1.000
_cell.length_b   1.000
_cell.length_c   1.000
_cell.angle_alpha   90.00
_cell.angle_beta   90.00
_cell.angle_gamma   90.00
#
_symmetry.space_group_name_H-M   'P 1'
#
loop_
_entity.id
_entity.type
_entity.pdbx_description
1 polymer ?
#
loop_
_entity_poly.entity_id
_entity_poly.type
_entity_poly.pdbx_seq_one_letter_code
_entity_poly.pdbx_strand_id
1 'polypeptide(L)'
;MAAPTDQTRRTRLRPYQQGDEEKVLALWQRSLPTDPVTRDVFTARILLDVNFDKEGFIVAEAGDEVVGFLYAAVRSTPLYGDDFEPDTGWASVFFVHPAWRRQGIGTALVQAALDYVRSRGRAALAISPYAPNYFWPGPDVERHAGAVALLEKMGFQTLEEPVAMDVDLVGFTVPDDVLRLREERTREGYAIDALEHRYIADVLQFNYRHFGADWSRAVRDALLRGVSRDHVLIARHGDEIVGFCLYGGYDHAAERFGPFGVRADLRGMGLGKLLLYDCLQRMQGSGLHNAYFVWTGEDEPAGHLYRRAGFRVTRRFRVFRRAV
;
A
#
# COMPACT_ATOMS: atom_id res chain seq x y z
N MET A 1 -48.06 0.25 -24.69
CA MET A 1 -46.61 0.02 -24.59
C MET A 1 -46.39 -0.88 -23.40
N ALA A 2 -46.01 -2.14 -23.65
CA ALA A 2 -45.79 -3.14 -22.60
C ALA A 2 -44.48 -2.80 -21.87
N ALA A 3 -44.52 -2.84 -20.53
CA ALA A 3 -43.31 -2.76 -19.68
C ALA A 3 -42.36 -3.91 -20.04
N PRO A 4 -41.04 -3.69 -20.07
CA PRO A 4 -40.10 -4.77 -20.32
C PRO A 4 -40.17 -5.76 -19.16
N THR A 5 -40.49 -6.99 -19.51
CA THR A 5 -40.51 -8.17 -18.67
C THR A 5 -39.19 -8.30 -17.88
N ASP A 6 -39.34 -8.52 -16.61
CA ASP A 6 -38.31 -8.92 -15.60
C ASP A 6 -37.62 -10.23 -16.04
N GLN A 7 -36.65 -10.11 -16.96
CA GLN A 7 -35.63 -11.12 -17.13
C GLN A 7 -34.66 -10.91 -15.93
N THR A 8 -34.83 -11.75 -14.90
CA THR A 8 -33.89 -11.87 -13.79
C THR A 8 -32.46 -11.72 -14.34
N ARG A 9 -31.84 -10.57 -14.03
CA ARG A 9 -30.48 -10.23 -14.46
C ARG A 9 -29.52 -11.22 -13.78
N ARG A 10 -29.36 -12.40 -14.38
CA ARG A 10 -28.40 -13.41 -13.89
C ARG A 10 -26.99 -12.89 -14.10
N THR A 11 -26.30 -12.63 -13.00
CA THR A 11 -24.87 -12.36 -13.02
C THR A 11 -24.10 -13.67 -13.06
N ARG A 12 -23.01 -13.70 -13.82
CA ARG A 12 -22.08 -14.82 -13.91
C ARG A 12 -20.69 -14.36 -13.51
N LEU A 13 -19.98 -15.17 -12.71
CA LEU A 13 -18.55 -14.97 -12.46
C LEU A 13 -17.73 -15.75 -13.48
N ARG A 14 -16.64 -15.16 -13.91
CA ARG A 14 -15.65 -15.78 -14.78
C ARG A 14 -14.25 -15.20 -14.57
N PRO A 15 -13.19 -15.97 -14.94
CA PRO A 15 -11.85 -15.41 -14.97
C PRO A 15 -11.63 -14.42 -16.11
N TYR A 16 -10.43 -13.81 -16.12
CA TYR A 16 -9.98 -12.84 -17.11
C TYR A 16 -10.13 -13.33 -18.55
N GLN A 17 -10.59 -12.42 -19.40
CA GLN A 17 -10.58 -12.50 -20.85
C GLN A 17 -9.89 -11.26 -21.43
N GLN A 18 -9.28 -11.41 -22.58
CA GLN A 18 -8.65 -10.29 -23.29
C GLN A 18 -9.64 -9.13 -23.51
N GLY A 19 -9.24 -7.92 -23.12
CA GLY A 19 -10.07 -6.71 -23.21
C GLY A 19 -10.88 -6.39 -21.94
N ASP A 20 -10.82 -7.25 -20.90
CA ASP A 20 -11.50 -6.98 -19.63
C ASP A 20 -10.88 -5.80 -18.87
N GLU A 21 -9.59 -5.53 -19.07
CA GLU A 21 -8.88 -4.42 -18.43
C GLU A 21 -9.58 -3.06 -18.70
N GLU A 22 -10.03 -2.83 -19.92
CA GLU A 22 -10.74 -1.61 -20.31
C GLU A 22 -12.10 -1.51 -19.61
N LYS A 23 -12.84 -2.61 -19.60
CA LYS A 23 -14.16 -2.68 -18.95
C LYS A 23 -14.04 -2.50 -17.44
N VAL A 24 -13.01 -3.12 -16.83
CA VAL A 24 -12.74 -3.01 -15.39
C VAL A 24 -12.30 -1.59 -15.03
N LEU A 25 -11.45 -0.94 -15.82
CA LEU A 25 -11.06 0.46 -15.60
C LEU A 25 -12.28 1.41 -15.66
N ALA A 26 -13.15 1.22 -16.66
CA ALA A 26 -14.37 2.00 -16.77
C ALA A 26 -15.33 1.75 -15.58
N LEU A 27 -15.42 0.51 -15.12
CA LEU A 27 -16.19 0.16 -13.92
C LEU A 27 -15.57 0.77 -12.65
N TRP A 28 -14.24 0.77 -12.53
CA TRP A 28 -13.51 1.34 -11.40
C TRP A 28 -13.87 2.81 -11.18
N GLN A 29 -13.79 3.62 -12.23
CA GLN A 29 -14.12 5.04 -12.19
C GLN A 29 -15.56 5.31 -11.66
N ARG A 30 -16.51 4.44 -12.03
CA ARG A 30 -17.91 4.55 -11.58
C ARG A 30 -18.10 4.04 -10.13
N SER A 31 -17.35 3.04 -9.74
CA SER A 31 -17.52 2.33 -8.45
C SER A 31 -16.74 2.95 -7.32
N LEU A 32 -15.57 3.54 -7.62
CA LEU A 32 -14.62 4.14 -6.69
C LEU A 32 -14.20 5.56 -7.16
N PRO A 33 -15.13 6.51 -7.29
CA PRO A 33 -14.84 7.83 -7.87
C PRO A 33 -13.88 8.67 -7.02
N THR A 34 -13.77 8.37 -5.72
CA THR A 34 -12.82 9.04 -4.79
C THR A 34 -11.43 8.43 -4.81
N ASP A 35 -11.27 7.30 -5.48
CA ASP A 35 -10.04 6.52 -5.53
C ASP A 35 -9.72 6.13 -6.99
N PRO A 36 -9.53 7.12 -7.87
CA PRO A 36 -9.26 6.85 -9.29
C PRO A 36 -7.92 6.11 -9.45
N VAL A 37 -7.86 5.24 -10.43
CA VAL A 37 -6.64 4.57 -10.84
C VAL A 37 -6.35 4.91 -12.29
N THR A 38 -5.08 5.20 -12.59
CA THR A 38 -4.65 5.36 -13.98
C THR A 38 -4.46 4.00 -14.66
N ARG A 39 -4.51 3.96 -15.99
CA ARG A 39 -4.18 2.75 -16.75
C ARG A 39 -2.80 2.20 -16.38
N ASP A 40 -1.80 3.07 -16.23
CA ASP A 40 -0.42 2.67 -15.94
C ASP A 40 -0.32 2.02 -14.57
N VAL A 41 -0.96 2.59 -13.53
CA VAL A 41 -0.99 2.01 -12.18
C VAL A 41 -1.74 0.68 -12.17
N PHE A 42 -2.88 0.57 -12.86
CA PHE A 42 -3.61 -0.68 -13.01
C PHE A 42 -2.76 -1.74 -13.70
N THR A 43 -2.12 -1.38 -14.81
CA THR A 43 -1.25 -2.27 -15.57
C THR A 43 -0.08 -2.75 -14.72
N ALA A 44 0.61 -1.84 -14.04
CA ALA A 44 1.78 -2.16 -13.22
C ALA A 44 1.43 -3.06 -12.03
N ARG A 45 0.30 -2.80 -11.35
CA ARG A 45 -0.06 -3.51 -10.11
C ARG A 45 -0.86 -4.79 -10.32
N ILE A 46 -1.48 -4.97 -11.48
CA ILE A 46 -2.30 -6.15 -11.78
C ILE A 46 -1.70 -6.93 -12.96
N LEU A 47 -1.69 -6.37 -14.17
CA LEU A 47 -1.34 -7.13 -15.37
C LEU A 47 0.15 -7.48 -15.45
N LEU A 48 1.04 -6.63 -14.92
CA LEU A 48 2.49 -6.85 -14.87
C LEU A 48 2.97 -7.40 -13.52
N ASP A 49 2.05 -7.74 -12.62
CA ASP A 49 2.41 -8.47 -11.41
C ASP A 49 3.05 -9.81 -11.79
N VAL A 50 4.23 -10.09 -11.25
CA VAL A 50 4.94 -11.36 -11.49
C VAL A 50 4.14 -12.59 -11.02
N ASN A 51 3.16 -12.38 -10.16
CA ASN A 51 2.22 -13.40 -9.68
C ASN A 51 0.84 -13.31 -10.34
N PHE A 52 0.72 -12.57 -11.45
CA PHE A 52 -0.55 -12.45 -12.16
C PHE A 52 -1.06 -13.84 -12.61
N ASP A 53 -2.30 -14.12 -12.23
CA ASP A 53 -3.02 -15.32 -12.63
C ASP A 53 -4.40 -14.93 -13.14
N LYS A 54 -4.73 -15.40 -14.35
CA LYS A 54 -6.03 -15.13 -14.97
C LYS A 54 -7.20 -15.62 -14.13
N GLU A 55 -7.04 -16.72 -13.41
CA GLU A 55 -8.07 -17.27 -12.51
C GLU A 55 -8.30 -16.39 -11.28
N GLY A 56 -7.29 -15.63 -10.84
CA GLY A 56 -7.39 -14.65 -9.75
C GLY A 56 -7.99 -13.31 -10.17
N PHE A 57 -8.08 -13.03 -11.45
CA PHE A 57 -8.74 -11.85 -12.01
C PHE A 57 -10.21 -12.20 -12.28
N ILE A 58 -11.08 -11.96 -11.30
CA ILE A 58 -12.46 -12.43 -11.29
C ILE A 58 -13.41 -11.31 -11.70
N VAL A 59 -14.17 -11.55 -12.76
CA VAL A 59 -15.15 -10.61 -13.32
C VAL A 59 -16.56 -11.11 -13.06
N ALA A 60 -17.43 -10.22 -12.59
CA ALA A 60 -18.88 -10.43 -12.58
C ALA A 60 -19.49 -9.71 -13.79
N GLU A 61 -20.17 -10.46 -14.66
CA GLU A 61 -20.83 -9.93 -15.84
C GLU A 61 -22.35 -10.15 -15.80
N ALA A 62 -23.09 -9.24 -16.41
CA ALA A 62 -24.52 -9.32 -16.65
C ALA A 62 -24.80 -9.03 -18.12
N GLY A 63 -25.05 -10.06 -18.93
CA GLY A 63 -24.97 -9.97 -20.38
C GLY A 63 -23.55 -9.59 -20.81
N ASP A 64 -23.39 -8.52 -21.57
CA ASP A 64 -22.10 -8.03 -22.05
C ASP A 64 -21.45 -6.97 -21.11
N GLU A 65 -22.14 -6.60 -20.02
CA GLU A 65 -21.66 -5.57 -19.09
C GLU A 65 -20.87 -6.19 -17.93
N VAL A 66 -19.68 -5.65 -17.64
CA VAL A 66 -18.92 -5.95 -16.42
C VAL A 66 -19.49 -5.12 -15.28
N VAL A 67 -20.07 -5.80 -14.28
CA VAL A 67 -20.78 -5.18 -13.15
C VAL A 67 -20.08 -5.37 -11.80
N GLY A 68 -19.03 -6.19 -11.76
CA GLY A 68 -18.22 -6.39 -10.57
C GLY A 68 -16.83 -6.91 -10.92
N PHE A 69 -15.89 -6.68 -10.03
CA PHE A 69 -14.49 -7.10 -10.19
C PHE A 69 -13.86 -7.43 -8.85
N LEU A 70 -12.96 -8.41 -8.86
CA LEU A 70 -12.06 -8.71 -7.77
C LEU A 70 -10.74 -9.22 -8.35
N TYR A 71 -9.61 -8.72 -7.84
CA TYR A 71 -8.29 -9.28 -8.12
C TYR A 71 -7.75 -10.01 -6.90
N ALA A 72 -7.58 -11.31 -7.02
CA ALA A 72 -6.93 -12.17 -6.03
C ALA A 72 -5.58 -12.63 -6.55
N ALA A 73 -4.59 -12.71 -5.66
CA ALA A 73 -3.24 -13.17 -5.96
C ALA A 73 -2.71 -14.11 -4.88
N VAL A 74 -1.81 -15.01 -5.29
CA VAL A 74 -0.97 -15.81 -4.41
C VAL A 74 0.47 -15.72 -4.91
N ARG A 75 1.45 -15.77 -4.00
CA ARG A 75 2.86 -15.71 -4.43
C ARG A 75 3.31 -17.03 -5.02
N SER A 76 3.79 -16.99 -6.24
CA SER A 76 4.59 -18.01 -6.90
C SER A 76 6.06 -17.58 -7.03
N THR A 77 6.30 -16.27 -6.91
CA THR A 77 7.62 -15.64 -6.87
C THR A 77 7.77 -14.93 -5.53
N PRO A 78 8.91 -15.08 -4.81
CA PRO A 78 9.08 -14.46 -3.51
C PRO A 78 9.03 -12.93 -3.59
N LEU A 79 8.58 -12.30 -2.52
CA LEU A 79 8.56 -10.86 -2.41
C LEU A 79 9.98 -10.29 -2.45
N TYR A 80 10.86 -10.87 -1.64
CA TYR A 80 12.29 -10.58 -1.58
C TYR A 80 12.99 -11.76 -0.90
N GLY A 81 14.21 -12.13 -1.35
CA GLY A 81 14.89 -13.31 -0.81
C GLY A 81 14.07 -14.57 -1.04
N ASP A 82 13.66 -15.26 0.03
CA ASP A 82 12.87 -16.50 0.05
C ASP A 82 11.48 -16.33 0.66
N ASP A 83 10.99 -15.08 0.80
CA ASP A 83 9.69 -14.77 1.41
C ASP A 83 8.53 -14.97 0.43
N PHE A 84 7.95 -16.16 0.45
CA PHE A 84 6.78 -16.55 -0.35
C PHE A 84 5.44 -16.29 0.33
N GLU A 85 5.42 -16.03 1.64
CA GLU A 85 4.18 -15.96 2.44
C GLU A 85 3.22 -17.14 2.11
N PRO A 86 3.67 -18.41 2.31
CA PRO A 86 3.05 -19.60 1.71
C PRO A 86 1.63 -19.87 2.21
N ASP A 87 1.23 -19.32 3.34
CA ASP A 87 -0.09 -19.54 3.94
C ASP A 87 -1.14 -18.52 3.49
N THR A 88 -0.72 -17.45 2.79
CA THR A 88 -1.60 -16.32 2.52
C THR A 88 -1.85 -16.12 1.02
N GLY A 89 -3.12 -15.90 0.67
CA GLY A 89 -3.54 -15.28 -0.57
C GLY A 89 -4.19 -13.92 -0.28
N TRP A 90 -4.27 -13.06 -1.27
CA TRP A 90 -4.77 -11.69 -1.13
C TRP A 90 -5.88 -11.40 -2.11
N ALA A 91 -6.93 -10.68 -1.67
CA ALA A 91 -7.82 -9.93 -2.54
C ALA A 91 -7.36 -8.46 -2.51
N SER A 92 -6.55 -8.08 -3.48
CA SER A 92 -5.90 -6.77 -3.53
C SER A 92 -6.90 -5.62 -3.70
N VAL A 93 -7.96 -5.86 -4.46
CA VAL A 93 -9.06 -4.90 -4.69
C VAL A 93 -10.33 -5.64 -5.11
N PHE A 94 -11.48 -5.13 -4.70
CA PHE A 94 -12.78 -5.58 -5.23
C PHE A 94 -13.81 -4.46 -5.18
N PHE A 95 -14.74 -4.48 -6.13
CA PHE A 95 -15.85 -3.52 -6.18
C PHE A 95 -17.01 -4.03 -7.05
N VAL A 96 -18.18 -3.42 -6.84
CA VAL A 96 -19.40 -3.69 -7.59
C VAL A 96 -19.99 -2.37 -8.06
N HIS A 97 -20.45 -2.35 -9.31
CA HIS A 97 -21.15 -1.20 -9.91
C HIS A 97 -22.26 -0.71 -8.98
N PRO A 98 -22.39 0.61 -8.71
CA PRO A 98 -23.36 1.13 -7.73
C PRO A 98 -24.78 0.62 -7.92
N ALA A 99 -25.28 0.58 -9.16
CA ALA A 99 -26.64 0.11 -9.48
C ALA A 99 -26.83 -1.43 -9.31
N TRP A 100 -25.75 -2.18 -9.10
CA TRP A 100 -25.77 -3.63 -8.92
C TRP A 100 -25.41 -4.07 -7.49
N ARG A 101 -25.21 -3.12 -6.59
CA ARG A 101 -24.96 -3.42 -5.18
C ARG A 101 -26.17 -4.04 -4.49
N ARG A 102 -25.97 -4.73 -3.37
CA ARG A 102 -26.99 -5.37 -2.54
C ARG A 102 -27.76 -6.52 -3.23
N GLN A 103 -27.20 -7.07 -4.31
CA GLN A 103 -27.74 -8.20 -5.07
C GLN A 103 -26.88 -9.48 -4.94
N GLY A 104 -26.01 -9.56 -3.92
CA GLY A 104 -25.16 -10.73 -3.64
C GLY A 104 -23.84 -10.79 -4.44
N ILE A 105 -23.62 -9.89 -5.42
CA ILE A 105 -22.42 -9.93 -6.29
C ILE A 105 -21.12 -9.81 -5.48
N GLY A 106 -21.04 -8.89 -4.52
CA GLY A 106 -19.87 -8.74 -3.68
C GLY A 106 -19.58 -10.00 -2.85
N THR A 107 -20.61 -10.63 -2.32
CA THR A 107 -20.47 -11.92 -1.59
C THR A 107 -19.94 -13.01 -2.53
N ALA A 108 -20.46 -13.10 -3.75
CA ALA A 108 -20.03 -14.10 -4.72
C ALA A 108 -18.57 -13.87 -5.16
N LEU A 109 -18.15 -12.61 -5.38
CA LEU A 109 -16.76 -12.28 -5.71
C LEU A 109 -15.79 -12.67 -4.58
N VAL A 110 -16.09 -12.32 -3.34
CA VAL A 110 -15.25 -12.67 -2.18
C VAL A 110 -15.22 -14.18 -1.95
N GLN A 111 -16.36 -14.88 -2.16
CA GLN A 111 -16.40 -16.35 -2.08
C GLN A 111 -15.53 -16.98 -3.17
N ALA A 112 -15.59 -16.50 -4.40
CA ALA A 112 -14.73 -16.97 -5.50
C ALA A 112 -13.24 -16.74 -5.20
N ALA A 113 -12.87 -15.63 -4.56
CA ALA A 113 -11.51 -15.39 -4.10
C ALA A 113 -11.06 -16.39 -3.01
N LEU A 114 -11.94 -16.72 -2.05
CA LEU A 114 -11.67 -17.77 -1.05
C LEU A 114 -11.43 -19.12 -1.71
N ASP A 115 -12.27 -19.49 -2.69
CA ASP A 115 -12.15 -20.76 -3.42
C ASP A 115 -10.88 -20.79 -4.27
N TYR A 116 -10.53 -19.69 -4.95
CA TYR A 116 -9.27 -19.55 -5.68
C TYR A 116 -8.06 -19.75 -4.78
N VAL A 117 -7.99 -19.02 -3.65
CA VAL A 117 -6.88 -19.08 -2.70
C VAL A 117 -6.72 -20.48 -2.10
N ARG A 118 -7.85 -21.13 -1.75
CA ARG A 118 -7.88 -22.52 -1.29
C ARG A 118 -7.36 -23.48 -2.37
N SER A 119 -7.76 -23.30 -3.65
CA SER A 119 -7.31 -24.12 -4.77
C SER A 119 -5.80 -24.03 -5.01
N ARG A 120 -5.19 -22.93 -4.60
CA ARG A 120 -3.73 -22.69 -4.62
C ARG A 120 -3.02 -23.16 -3.35
N GLY A 121 -3.70 -23.88 -2.46
CA GLY A 121 -3.13 -24.45 -1.24
C GLY A 121 -2.83 -23.43 -0.14
N ARG A 122 -3.45 -22.25 -0.15
CA ARG A 122 -3.25 -21.24 0.88
C ARG A 122 -4.25 -21.44 2.03
N ALA A 123 -3.82 -21.11 3.24
CA ALA A 123 -4.62 -21.30 4.46
C ALA A 123 -5.51 -20.09 4.80
N ALA A 124 -5.25 -18.93 4.23
CA ALA A 124 -5.99 -17.71 4.55
C ALA A 124 -6.07 -16.74 3.35
N LEU A 125 -7.17 -15.97 3.30
CA LEU A 125 -7.35 -14.82 2.43
C LEU A 125 -7.26 -13.54 3.25
N ALA A 126 -6.35 -12.63 2.87
CA ALA A 126 -6.29 -11.26 3.34
C ALA A 126 -6.95 -10.31 2.34
N ILE A 127 -7.67 -9.30 2.85
CA ILE A 127 -8.22 -8.23 2.01
C ILE A 127 -7.22 -7.09 2.04
N SER A 128 -6.50 -6.90 0.90
CA SER A 128 -5.28 -6.11 0.91
C SER A 128 -4.42 -6.58 2.12
N PRO A 129 -3.27 -6.19 2.42
CA PRO A 129 -2.27 -5.46 1.65
C PRO A 129 -1.33 -6.42 0.91
N TYR A 130 -1.52 -6.58 -0.35
CA TYR A 130 -0.63 -7.40 -1.19
C TYR A 130 0.60 -6.58 -1.62
N ALA A 131 1.66 -6.60 -0.83
CA ALA A 131 2.90 -5.91 -1.19
C ALA A 131 3.60 -6.55 -2.41
N PRO A 132 4.20 -5.76 -3.33
CA PRO A 132 4.22 -4.30 -3.35
C PRO A 132 2.99 -3.69 -4.04
N ASN A 133 2.02 -4.51 -4.52
CA ASN A 133 1.01 -4.15 -5.50
C ASN A 133 -0.37 -3.84 -4.88
N TYR A 134 -0.45 -3.51 -3.58
CA TYR A 134 -1.71 -3.07 -2.98
C TYR A 134 -2.03 -1.61 -3.33
N PHE A 135 -3.31 -1.30 -3.45
CA PHE A 135 -3.80 0.06 -3.71
C PHE A 135 -3.98 0.85 -2.41
N TRP A 136 -4.55 0.18 -1.39
CA TRP A 136 -4.77 0.70 -0.05
C TRP A 136 -4.50 -0.41 0.97
N PRO A 137 -4.27 -0.05 2.26
CA PRO A 137 -4.10 -1.05 3.32
C PRO A 137 -5.27 -2.03 3.46
N GLY A 138 -6.47 -1.54 3.22
CA GLY A 138 -7.73 -2.25 3.30
C GLY A 138 -8.89 -1.35 2.88
N PRO A 139 -10.16 -1.75 3.06
CA PRO A 139 -11.30 -0.87 2.85
C PRO A 139 -11.24 0.31 3.84
N ASP A 140 -11.47 1.51 3.30
CA ASP A 140 -11.68 2.74 4.09
C ASP A 140 -12.97 2.62 4.88
N VAL A 141 -12.91 2.81 6.19
CA VAL A 141 -14.05 2.52 7.09
C VAL A 141 -15.24 3.44 6.87
N GLU A 142 -15.01 4.65 6.36
CA GLU A 142 -16.06 5.62 6.07
C GLU A 142 -16.54 5.47 4.61
N ARG A 143 -15.62 5.52 3.65
CA ARG A 143 -15.95 5.50 2.22
C ARG A 143 -16.43 4.15 1.72
N HIS A 144 -15.94 3.06 2.34
CA HIS A 144 -16.24 1.69 1.94
C HIS A 144 -17.00 0.91 3.03
N ALA A 145 -17.83 1.58 3.85
CA ALA A 145 -18.58 0.97 4.95
C ALA A 145 -19.38 -0.28 4.53
N GLY A 146 -19.91 -0.30 3.30
CA GLY A 146 -20.59 -1.48 2.77
C GLY A 146 -19.69 -2.69 2.52
N ALA A 147 -18.40 -2.48 2.18
CA ALA A 147 -17.41 -3.54 2.05
C ALA A 147 -16.99 -4.04 3.44
N VAL A 148 -16.78 -3.15 4.40
CA VAL A 148 -16.50 -3.49 5.81
C VAL A 148 -17.59 -4.41 6.35
N ALA A 149 -18.86 -4.00 6.29
CA ALA A 149 -20.00 -4.78 6.76
C ALA A 149 -20.15 -6.14 6.05
N LEU A 150 -19.83 -6.20 4.74
CA LEU A 150 -19.83 -7.45 3.99
C LEU A 150 -18.76 -8.41 4.52
N LEU A 151 -17.53 -7.94 4.71
CA LEU A 151 -16.40 -8.77 5.17
C LEU A 151 -16.62 -9.27 6.59
N GLU A 152 -17.11 -8.43 7.51
CA GLU A 152 -17.51 -8.83 8.87
C GLU A 152 -18.59 -9.92 8.84
N LYS A 153 -19.64 -9.72 8.04
CA LYS A 153 -20.70 -10.73 7.86
C LYS A 153 -20.17 -12.06 7.29
N MET A 154 -19.14 -12.00 6.44
CA MET A 154 -18.49 -13.20 5.89
C MET A 154 -17.46 -13.83 6.84
N GLY A 155 -17.33 -13.35 8.08
CA GLY A 155 -16.45 -13.91 9.11
C GLY A 155 -14.98 -13.52 8.98
N PHE A 156 -14.67 -12.46 8.23
CA PHE A 156 -13.33 -11.87 8.25
C PHE A 156 -13.08 -11.17 9.59
N GLN A 157 -11.89 -11.35 10.12
CA GLN A 157 -11.44 -10.70 11.34
C GLN A 157 -10.54 -9.51 11.01
N THR A 158 -10.66 -8.45 11.78
CA THR A 158 -9.75 -7.30 11.70
C THR A 158 -8.39 -7.67 12.27
N LEU A 159 -7.33 -7.44 11.51
CA LEU A 159 -5.95 -7.60 11.96
C LEU A 159 -5.35 -6.28 12.44
N GLU A 160 -5.56 -5.21 11.67
CA GLU A 160 -4.98 -3.89 11.92
C GLU A 160 -5.95 -2.80 11.47
N GLU A 161 -5.82 -1.61 12.07
CA GLU A 161 -6.57 -0.40 11.70
C GLU A 161 -5.62 0.76 11.37
N PRO A 162 -4.89 0.68 10.25
CA PRO A 162 -3.95 1.72 9.87
C PRO A 162 -4.65 3.00 9.39
N VAL A 163 -3.91 4.11 9.51
CA VAL A 163 -4.34 5.41 9.00
C VAL A 163 -3.41 5.93 7.91
N ALA A 164 -3.99 6.65 6.94
CA ALA A 164 -3.24 7.54 6.07
C ALA A 164 -3.12 8.91 6.73
N MET A 165 -1.98 9.54 6.50
CA MET A 165 -1.76 10.91 6.99
C MET A 165 -1.10 11.74 5.88
N ASP A 166 -1.33 13.04 5.93
CA ASP A 166 -0.65 14.02 5.08
C ASP A 166 -0.15 15.23 5.90
N VAL A 167 0.78 15.97 5.31
CA VAL A 167 1.28 17.24 5.84
C VAL A 167 1.49 18.22 4.70
N ASP A 168 1.10 19.47 4.93
CA ASP A 168 1.42 20.61 4.06
C ASP A 168 2.89 20.99 4.25
N LEU A 169 3.64 21.11 3.15
CA LEU A 169 5.02 21.53 3.14
C LEU A 169 5.19 23.00 2.76
N VAL A 170 4.12 23.71 2.40
CA VAL A 170 4.20 25.14 2.13
C VAL A 170 4.53 25.88 3.44
N GLY A 171 5.67 26.55 3.46
CA GLY A 171 6.15 27.21 4.68
C GLY A 171 6.67 26.28 5.78
N PHE A 172 6.88 24.97 5.46
CA PHE A 172 7.46 24.04 6.42
C PHE A 172 8.84 24.52 6.88
N THR A 173 9.07 24.48 8.18
CA THR A 173 10.34 24.83 8.80
C THR A 173 10.78 23.78 9.80
N VAL A 174 12.08 23.57 9.90
CA VAL A 174 12.66 22.66 10.90
C VAL A 174 12.70 23.37 12.26
N PRO A 175 12.07 22.85 13.32
CA PRO A 175 12.10 23.48 14.64
C PRO A 175 13.50 23.54 15.27
N ASP A 176 13.76 24.54 16.11
CA ASP A 176 15.07 24.72 16.77
C ASP A 176 15.50 23.53 17.63
N ASP A 177 14.55 22.83 18.24
CA ASP A 177 14.85 21.63 19.03
C ASP A 177 15.33 20.46 18.16
N VAL A 178 14.90 20.40 16.89
CA VAL A 178 15.41 19.43 15.92
C VAL A 178 16.83 19.81 15.47
N LEU A 179 17.08 21.10 15.27
CA LEU A 179 18.44 21.58 14.93
C LEU A 179 19.44 21.28 16.05
N ARG A 180 19.08 21.55 17.30
CA ARG A 180 19.92 21.20 18.47
C ARG A 180 20.15 19.71 18.59
N LEU A 181 19.10 18.90 18.40
CA LEU A 181 19.21 17.45 18.42
C LEU A 181 20.18 16.94 17.34
N ARG A 182 20.15 17.54 16.14
CA ARG A 182 21.06 17.22 15.05
C ARG A 182 22.52 17.45 15.45
N GLU A 183 22.81 18.61 16.05
CA GLU A 183 24.14 18.94 16.51
C GLU A 183 24.65 17.93 17.58
N GLU A 184 23.77 17.53 18.51
CA GLU A 184 24.10 16.52 19.52
C GLU A 184 24.43 15.18 18.88
N ARG A 185 23.57 14.67 18.01
CA ARG A 185 23.78 13.37 17.34
C ARG A 185 25.02 13.40 16.43
N THR A 186 25.29 14.54 15.78
CA THR A 186 26.53 14.68 14.97
C THR A 186 27.79 14.60 15.84
N ARG A 187 27.78 15.22 17.02
CA ARG A 187 28.89 15.10 17.96
C ARG A 187 29.12 13.69 18.50
N GLU A 188 28.05 12.89 18.54
CA GLU A 188 28.09 11.46 18.90
C GLU A 188 28.42 10.54 17.70
N GLY A 189 28.74 11.10 16.53
CA GLY A 189 29.17 10.33 15.36
C GLY A 189 28.04 9.85 14.45
N TYR A 190 26.80 10.31 14.68
CA TYR A 190 25.68 10.04 13.75
C TYR A 190 25.65 11.04 12.61
N ALA A 191 25.33 10.56 11.41
CA ALA A 191 25.12 11.37 10.22
C ALA A 191 23.83 10.94 9.50
N ILE A 192 23.16 11.90 8.85
CA ILE A 192 22.02 11.64 7.97
C ILE A 192 22.36 12.22 6.60
N ASP A 193 22.46 11.35 5.62
CA ASP A 193 22.89 11.69 4.27
C ASP A 193 21.98 11.05 3.22
N ALA A 194 22.05 11.55 1.98
CA ALA A 194 21.51 10.86 0.83
C ALA A 194 22.28 9.55 0.58
N LEU A 195 21.59 8.55 0.01
CA LEU A 195 22.18 7.24 -0.26
C LEU A 195 23.32 7.35 -1.27
N GLU A 196 24.55 7.13 -0.82
CA GLU A 196 25.69 6.97 -1.70
C GLU A 196 25.68 5.57 -2.36
N HIS A 197 26.31 5.47 -3.53
CA HIS A 197 26.38 4.20 -4.27
C HIS A 197 26.95 3.04 -3.45
N ARG A 198 27.97 3.30 -2.63
CA ARG A 198 28.65 2.29 -1.78
C ARG A 198 27.71 1.65 -0.74
N TYR A 199 26.66 2.32 -0.30
CA TYR A 199 25.73 1.85 0.72
C TYR A 199 24.48 1.16 0.17
N ILE A 200 24.33 0.99 -1.17
CA ILE A 200 23.11 0.40 -1.76
C ILE A 200 22.87 -1.01 -1.22
N ALA A 201 23.89 -1.86 -1.23
CA ALA A 201 23.74 -3.24 -0.74
C ALA A 201 23.41 -3.25 0.77
N ASP A 202 24.07 -2.39 1.54
CA ASP A 202 23.90 -2.33 2.98
C ASP A 202 22.52 -1.84 3.39
N VAL A 203 21.95 -0.83 2.72
CA VAL A 203 20.59 -0.34 3.02
C VAL A 203 19.53 -1.39 2.67
N LEU A 204 19.70 -2.15 1.60
CA LEU A 204 18.79 -3.24 1.26
C LEU A 204 18.85 -4.36 2.30
N GLN A 205 20.05 -4.74 2.73
CA GLN A 205 20.22 -5.75 3.76
C GLN A 205 19.73 -5.27 5.14
N PHE A 206 19.98 -4.01 5.49
CA PHE A 206 19.48 -3.37 6.70
C PHE A 206 17.95 -3.42 6.73
N ASN A 207 17.29 -3.02 5.64
CA ASN A 207 15.84 -3.04 5.55
C ASN A 207 15.28 -4.46 5.67
N TYR A 208 15.85 -5.43 4.95
CA TYR A 208 15.42 -6.82 5.03
C TYR A 208 15.53 -7.38 6.45
N ARG A 209 16.65 -7.12 7.11
CA ARG A 209 16.94 -7.64 8.47
C ARG A 209 16.04 -7.02 9.55
N HIS A 210 15.76 -5.72 9.47
CA HIS A 210 15.09 -4.97 10.54
C HIS A 210 13.60 -4.68 10.30
N PHE A 211 13.15 -4.71 9.05
CA PHE A 211 11.79 -4.32 8.67
C PHE A 211 11.10 -5.31 7.72
N GLY A 212 11.85 -6.26 7.18
CA GLY A 212 11.32 -7.31 6.33
C GLY A 212 11.46 -7.06 4.82
N ALA A 213 10.92 -8.02 4.07
CA ALA A 213 11.06 -8.12 2.62
C ALA A 213 10.44 -6.94 1.86
N ASP A 214 9.30 -6.45 2.31
CA ASP A 214 8.56 -5.38 1.64
C ASP A 214 9.36 -4.07 1.58
N TRP A 215 9.95 -3.65 2.68
CA TRP A 215 10.70 -2.38 2.73
C TRP A 215 12.01 -2.44 1.95
N SER A 216 12.69 -3.61 1.99
CA SER A 216 13.88 -3.83 1.18
C SER A 216 13.54 -3.78 -0.31
N ARG A 217 12.45 -4.45 -0.70
CA ARG A 217 11.96 -4.44 -2.07
C ARG A 217 11.51 -3.04 -2.52
N ALA A 218 10.83 -2.29 -1.67
CA ALA A 218 10.40 -0.93 -1.99
C ALA A 218 11.57 -0.02 -2.39
N VAL A 219 12.67 -0.04 -1.62
CA VAL A 219 13.88 0.73 -1.96
C VAL A 219 14.51 0.21 -3.26
N ARG A 220 14.68 -1.11 -3.40
CA ARG A 220 15.24 -1.72 -4.60
C ARG A 220 14.46 -1.36 -5.86
N ASP A 221 13.16 -1.53 -5.83
CA ASP A 221 12.28 -1.29 -6.98
C ASP A 221 12.20 0.21 -7.32
N ALA A 222 12.25 1.10 -6.32
CA ALA A 222 12.37 2.54 -6.54
C ALA A 222 13.64 2.89 -7.33
N LEU A 223 14.79 2.38 -6.90
CA LEU A 223 16.08 2.60 -7.57
C LEU A 223 16.09 2.01 -9.00
N LEU A 224 15.51 0.82 -9.20
CA LEU A 224 15.39 0.20 -10.53
C LEU A 224 14.49 0.99 -11.49
N ARG A 225 13.46 1.68 -10.96
CA ARG A 225 12.61 2.58 -11.75
C ARG A 225 13.22 3.95 -12.01
N GLY A 226 14.44 4.19 -11.55
CA GLY A 226 15.16 5.44 -11.78
C GLY A 226 14.89 6.55 -10.76
N VAL A 227 14.26 6.21 -9.61
CA VAL A 227 14.18 7.17 -8.50
C VAL A 227 15.59 7.55 -8.05
N SER A 228 15.85 8.85 -7.91
CA SER A 228 17.17 9.34 -7.49
C SER A 228 17.55 8.79 -6.11
N ARG A 229 18.83 8.47 -5.95
CA ARG A 229 19.38 8.11 -4.64
C ARG A 229 19.21 9.21 -3.58
N ASP A 230 19.07 10.47 -4.02
CA ASP A 230 18.78 11.60 -3.14
C ASP A 230 17.42 11.50 -2.44
N HIS A 231 16.51 10.67 -2.97
CA HIS A 231 15.21 10.36 -2.35
C HIS A 231 15.30 9.27 -1.27
N VAL A 232 16.45 8.61 -1.15
CA VAL A 232 16.71 7.64 -0.08
C VAL A 232 17.69 8.27 0.91
N LEU A 233 17.22 8.57 2.12
CA LEU A 233 18.06 9.05 3.20
C LEU A 233 18.50 7.87 4.08
N ILE A 234 19.74 7.86 4.51
CA ILE A 234 20.26 6.91 5.48
C ILE A 234 20.77 7.64 6.72
N ALA A 235 20.42 7.13 7.90
CA ALA A 235 21.07 7.48 9.14
C ALA A 235 22.16 6.45 9.41
N ARG A 236 23.36 6.89 9.73
CA ARG A 236 24.52 6.02 10.00
C ARG A 236 25.28 6.47 11.26
N HIS A 237 25.95 5.50 11.89
CA HIS A 237 26.94 5.73 12.92
C HIS A 237 28.27 5.16 12.43
N GLY A 238 29.23 6.03 12.10
CA GLY A 238 30.36 5.64 11.27
C GLY A 238 29.89 5.14 9.89
N ASP A 239 30.25 3.91 9.53
CA ASP A 239 29.80 3.25 8.28
C ASP A 239 28.57 2.35 8.48
N GLU A 240 28.11 2.15 9.70
CA GLU A 240 26.93 1.31 9.99
C GLU A 240 25.62 2.07 9.73
N ILE A 241 24.74 1.51 8.91
CA ILE A 241 23.38 2.04 8.70
C ILE A 241 22.51 1.68 9.90
N VAL A 242 21.87 2.69 10.48
CA VAL A 242 21.02 2.57 11.67
C VAL A 242 19.57 3.03 11.44
N GLY A 243 19.30 3.62 10.30
CA GLY A 243 17.96 4.05 9.88
C GLY A 243 17.92 4.46 8.42
N PHE A 244 16.73 4.57 7.88
CA PHE A 244 16.52 5.01 6.50
C PHE A 244 15.16 5.68 6.34
N CYS A 245 15.01 6.39 5.23
CA CYS A 245 13.76 6.97 4.76
C CYS A 245 13.78 7.02 3.23
N LEU A 246 12.63 6.74 2.61
CA LEU A 246 12.44 6.87 1.17
C LEU A 246 11.26 7.83 0.92
N TYR A 247 11.32 8.61 -0.15
CA TYR A 247 10.15 9.31 -0.70
C TYR A 247 10.10 9.19 -2.22
N GLY A 248 8.90 9.31 -2.81
CA GLY A 248 8.71 9.15 -4.25
C GLY A 248 8.94 7.74 -4.77
N GLY A 249 9.01 6.74 -3.89
CA GLY A 249 9.32 5.36 -4.23
C GLY A 249 8.15 4.53 -4.76
N TYR A 250 6.93 5.05 -4.71
CA TYR A 250 5.72 4.34 -5.13
C TYR A 250 4.98 5.11 -6.23
N ASP A 251 4.56 4.40 -7.29
CA ASP A 251 3.63 4.87 -8.33
C ASP A 251 4.02 6.19 -9.03
N HIS A 252 5.31 6.54 -9.05
CA HIS A 252 5.79 7.84 -9.51
C HIS A 252 5.19 9.04 -8.76
N ALA A 253 4.59 8.80 -7.58
CA ALA A 253 4.08 9.85 -6.72
C ALA A 253 5.22 10.44 -5.88
N ALA A 254 5.76 11.57 -6.30
CA ALA A 254 6.91 12.21 -5.65
C ALA A 254 6.61 12.57 -4.17
N GLU A 255 5.36 12.90 -3.86
CA GLU A 255 4.86 13.26 -2.53
C GLU A 255 4.68 12.06 -1.59
N ARG A 256 4.80 10.83 -2.11
CA ARG A 256 4.66 9.61 -1.30
C ARG A 256 5.86 9.42 -0.40
N PHE A 257 5.67 9.70 0.90
CA PHE A 257 6.65 9.47 1.96
C PHE A 257 6.61 8.01 2.44
N GLY A 258 7.79 7.45 2.73
CA GLY A 258 7.98 6.09 3.25
C GLY A 258 8.38 5.06 2.17
N PRO A 259 8.87 3.90 2.61
CA PRO A 259 8.99 3.47 4.00
C PRO A 259 10.07 4.23 4.77
N PHE A 260 9.98 4.19 6.11
CA PHE A 260 10.85 4.92 7.02
C PHE A 260 11.02 4.16 8.34
N GLY A 261 12.26 4.03 8.82
CA GLY A 261 12.50 3.32 10.07
C GLY A 261 13.89 3.53 10.64
N VAL A 262 13.99 3.30 11.96
CA VAL A 262 15.25 3.30 12.73
C VAL A 262 15.35 1.99 13.48
N ARG A 263 16.54 1.43 13.56
CA ARG A 263 16.87 0.21 14.30
C ARG A 263 16.29 0.27 15.73
N ALA A 264 15.69 -0.83 16.17
CA ALA A 264 14.86 -0.87 17.38
C ALA A 264 15.62 -0.48 18.66
N ASP A 265 16.88 -0.90 18.78
CA ASP A 265 17.76 -0.60 19.94
C ASP A 265 18.19 0.88 20.05
N LEU A 266 18.01 1.66 18.98
CA LEU A 266 18.30 3.09 18.93
C LEU A 266 17.04 3.97 19.00
N ARG A 267 15.89 3.36 19.27
CA ARG A 267 14.66 4.12 19.51
C ARG A 267 14.82 5.01 20.76
N GLY A 268 14.17 6.16 20.74
CA GLY A 268 14.30 7.14 21.84
C GLY A 268 15.47 8.12 21.69
N MET A 269 16.46 7.83 20.84
CA MET A 269 17.59 8.74 20.57
C MET A 269 17.25 9.92 19.65
N GLY A 270 16.03 9.97 19.11
CA GLY A 270 15.57 11.03 18.21
C GLY A 270 16.03 10.90 16.75
N LEU A 271 16.72 9.83 16.36
CA LEU A 271 17.18 9.61 14.98
C LEU A 271 16.00 9.57 13.99
N GLY A 272 14.87 8.95 14.36
CA GLY A 272 13.66 8.96 13.55
C GLY A 272 13.09 10.37 13.36
N LYS A 273 13.16 11.22 14.38
CA LYS A 273 12.77 12.62 14.27
C LYS A 273 13.67 13.35 13.27
N LEU A 274 14.97 13.19 13.35
CA LEU A 274 15.93 13.80 12.43
C LEU A 274 15.69 13.33 10.98
N LEU A 275 15.57 12.02 10.74
CA LEU A 275 15.28 11.46 9.41
C LEU A 275 13.99 12.01 8.81
N LEU A 276 12.92 12.09 9.62
CA LEU A 276 11.63 12.62 9.17
C LEU A 276 11.77 14.08 8.73
N TYR A 277 12.32 14.95 9.61
CA TYR A 277 12.44 16.38 9.30
C TYR A 277 13.40 16.65 8.12
N ASP A 278 14.49 15.89 8.00
CA ASP A 278 15.40 15.97 6.84
C ASP A 278 14.71 15.56 5.54
N CYS A 279 13.92 14.50 5.59
CA CYS A 279 13.16 14.06 4.44
C CYS A 279 12.14 15.13 4.01
N LEU A 280 11.34 15.64 4.93
CA LEU A 280 10.34 16.68 4.64
C LEU A 280 10.99 17.96 4.09
N GLN A 281 12.12 18.38 4.64
CA GLN A 281 12.88 19.53 4.16
C GLN A 281 13.40 19.31 2.73
N ARG A 282 13.89 18.10 2.41
CA ARG A 282 14.33 17.76 1.05
C ARG A 282 13.16 17.72 0.07
N MET A 283 12.02 17.13 0.48
CA MET A 283 10.80 17.13 -0.31
C MET A 283 10.36 18.55 -0.64
N GLN A 284 10.31 19.45 0.36
CA GLN A 284 10.01 20.87 0.17
C GLN A 284 11.03 21.55 -0.76
N GLY A 285 12.32 21.34 -0.53
CA GLY A 285 13.41 21.89 -1.36
C GLY A 285 13.39 21.40 -2.81
N SER A 286 12.76 20.25 -3.06
CA SER A 286 12.50 19.72 -4.41
C SER A 286 11.24 20.27 -5.06
N GLY A 287 10.56 21.24 -4.41
CA GLY A 287 9.35 21.89 -4.92
C GLY A 287 8.06 21.15 -4.62
N LEU A 288 8.08 20.13 -3.75
CA LEU A 288 6.86 19.44 -3.33
C LEU A 288 6.12 20.27 -2.28
N HIS A 289 4.81 20.34 -2.39
CA HIS A 289 3.95 21.13 -1.53
C HIS A 289 3.29 20.33 -0.41
N ASN A 290 3.32 18.99 -0.50
CA ASN A 290 2.79 18.10 0.52
C ASN A 290 3.61 16.80 0.59
N ALA A 291 3.47 16.09 1.71
CA ALA A 291 3.91 14.71 1.86
C ALA A 291 2.78 13.88 2.44
N TYR A 292 2.64 12.64 1.97
CA TYR A 292 1.61 11.72 2.47
C TYR A 292 2.09 10.28 2.52
N PHE A 293 1.44 9.48 3.33
CA PHE A 293 1.54 8.02 3.33
C PHE A 293 0.18 7.39 3.64
N VAL A 294 0.05 6.07 3.40
CA VAL A 294 -1.24 5.38 3.57
C VAL A 294 -1.26 4.40 4.73
N TRP A 295 -0.16 4.23 5.46
CA TRP A 295 -0.06 3.22 6.52
C TRP A 295 0.78 3.67 7.70
N THR A 296 0.16 3.81 8.86
CA THR A 296 0.79 3.84 10.18
C THR A 296 -0.25 3.50 11.24
N GLY A 297 0.19 3.02 12.41
CA GLY A 297 -0.65 2.97 13.59
C GLY A 297 -0.83 4.37 14.18
N GLU A 298 -2.08 4.80 14.38
CA GLU A 298 -2.38 6.17 14.82
C GLU A 298 -1.80 6.50 16.19
N ASP A 299 -1.88 5.54 17.13
CA ASP A 299 -1.46 5.71 18.52
C ASP A 299 -0.08 5.05 18.79
N GLU A 300 0.60 4.61 17.75
CA GLU A 300 1.96 4.08 17.84
C GLU A 300 2.99 5.20 17.89
N PRO A 301 4.23 4.91 18.33
CA PRO A 301 5.31 5.90 18.40
C PRO A 301 5.54 6.66 17.09
N ALA A 302 5.39 6.00 15.95
CA ALA A 302 5.51 6.63 14.64
C ALA A 302 4.35 7.61 14.38
N GLY A 303 3.11 7.23 14.70
CA GLY A 303 1.93 8.10 14.58
C GLY A 303 2.06 9.37 15.41
N HIS A 304 2.53 9.25 16.65
CA HIS A 304 2.82 10.41 17.49
C HIS A 304 3.93 11.30 16.92
N LEU A 305 4.99 10.71 16.34
CA LEU A 305 6.05 11.45 15.69
C LEU A 305 5.52 12.26 14.49
N TYR A 306 4.72 11.63 13.65
CA TYR A 306 4.10 12.28 12.48
C TYR A 306 3.18 13.44 12.89
N ARG A 307 2.32 13.25 13.88
CA ARG A 307 1.45 14.34 14.39
C ARG A 307 2.26 15.54 14.88
N ARG A 308 3.38 15.31 15.59
CA ARG A 308 4.29 16.39 16.03
C ARG A 308 4.97 17.12 14.87
N ALA A 309 5.18 16.43 13.74
CA ALA A 309 5.70 17.03 12.51
C ALA A 309 4.60 17.72 11.66
N GLY A 310 3.36 17.76 12.13
CA GLY A 310 2.24 18.45 11.49
C GLY A 310 1.34 17.57 10.61
N PHE A 311 1.60 16.28 10.54
CA PHE A 311 0.74 15.35 9.80
C PHE A 311 -0.65 15.23 10.44
N ARG A 312 -1.66 15.10 9.58
CA ARG A 312 -3.06 14.91 9.98
C ARG A 312 -3.60 13.65 9.37
N VAL A 313 -4.45 12.93 10.12
CA VAL A 313 -5.15 11.75 9.61
C VAL A 313 -6.14 12.18 8.53
N THR A 314 -6.04 11.56 7.36
CA THR A 314 -6.90 11.81 6.20
C THR A 314 -7.82 10.67 5.87
N ARG A 315 -7.43 9.43 6.22
CA ARG A 315 -8.22 8.22 5.98
C ARG A 315 -7.95 7.19 7.06
N ARG A 316 -8.96 6.34 7.33
CA ARG A 316 -8.87 5.20 8.24
C ARG A 316 -9.21 3.94 7.48
N PHE A 317 -8.37 2.91 7.62
CA PHE A 317 -8.56 1.64 6.94
C PHE A 317 -8.71 0.51 7.95
N ARG A 318 -9.21 -0.62 7.45
CA ARG A 318 -9.25 -1.86 8.23
C ARG A 318 -8.70 -3.00 7.41
N VAL A 319 -7.65 -3.65 7.92
CA VAL A 319 -7.06 -4.84 7.31
C VAL A 319 -7.84 -6.06 7.78
N PHE A 320 -8.30 -6.87 6.84
CA PHE A 320 -9.09 -8.06 7.13
C PHE A 320 -8.38 -9.35 6.74
N ARG A 321 -8.59 -10.40 7.51
CA ARG A 321 -8.13 -11.75 7.19
C ARG A 321 -9.18 -12.79 7.60
N ARG A 322 -9.27 -13.88 6.81
CA ARG A 322 -10.10 -15.03 7.11
C ARG A 322 -9.36 -16.31 6.72
N ALA A 323 -9.45 -17.36 7.56
CA ALA A 323 -9.05 -18.72 7.20
C ALA A 323 -9.95 -19.26 6.07
N VAL A 324 -9.39 -20.07 5.15
CA VAL A 324 -10.09 -20.66 3.99
C VAL A 324 -10.32 -22.13 4.14
#